data_a6890e72a6185c4ce5b76f478bb426e1
#
_entry.id   a6890e72a6185c4ce5b76f478bb426e1
#
_cell.length_a   1.000
_cell.length_b   1.000
_cell.length_c   1.000
_cell.angle_alpha   90.00
_cell.angle_beta   90.00
_cell.angle_gamma   90.00
#
_symmetry.space_group_name_H-M   'P 1'
#
loop_
_entity.id
_entity.type
_entity.pdbx_description
1 polymer ?
#
loop_
_entity_poly.entity_id
_entity_poly.type
_entity_poly.pdbx_seq_one_letter_code
_entity_poly.pdbx_strand_id
1 'polypeptide(L)'
;MSTTYNCVHYDRDLMRSCIYGLAVGDALGVPYEFRERGTFECTGMVGDGTHKQYAGTWSDDTSMALCICSSIKRLAYIDVADIAGRFRRWLERGDFTCDGHAFDVGVTCRKAISMGVPAKSYDGCGNGSLMRTAPLAMLDPIEPYNIREVSAITHAHPVAEWSCVALCDILRTIRNVGTPAKGDLWHRYGYIASRPVEAVKSDGYCEHTLEAALWCFLNTFSYTDCVLAAVNLGDDTDTTAAVAGAIAGVYYGFGAIPPKWIDQLRGKAVIDQCI
;
A
#
# COMPACT_ATOMS: atom_id res chain seq x y z
N MET A 1 -19.13 -4.82 -29.22
CA MET A 1 -19.30 -3.60 -28.43
C MET A 1 -17.94 -2.98 -28.27
N SER A 2 -17.70 -1.77 -28.75
CA SER A 2 -16.43 -1.05 -28.56
C SER A 2 -16.35 -0.63 -27.10
N THR A 3 -15.45 -1.24 -26.34
CA THR A 3 -15.14 -0.80 -24.98
C THR A 3 -14.42 0.53 -25.09
N THR A 4 -15.12 1.62 -24.81
CA THR A 4 -14.50 2.94 -24.72
C THR A 4 -13.71 2.97 -23.42
N TYR A 5 -12.40 2.78 -23.48
CA TYR A 5 -11.54 2.95 -22.32
C TYR A 5 -11.41 4.43 -22.01
N ASN A 6 -11.78 4.83 -20.79
CA ASN A 6 -11.54 6.20 -20.32
C ASN A 6 -10.05 6.37 -20.05
N CYS A 7 -9.42 7.29 -20.77
CA CYS A 7 -8.03 7.66 -20.53
C CYS A 7 -7.90 8.28 -19.13
N VAL A 8 -6.91 7.84 -18.36
CA VAL A 8 -6.62 8.38 -17.05
C VAL A 8 -5.33 9.21 -17.08
N HIS A 9 -5.30 10.25 -16.25
CA HIS A 9 -4.13 11.11 -16.06
C HIS A 9 -3.73 11.07 -14.58
N TYR A 10 -2.47 11.36 -14.28
CA TYR A 10 -1.97 11.49 -12.91
C TYR A 10 -0.82 12.49 -12.83
N ASP A 11 -0.71 13.13 -11.69
CA ASP A 11 0.44 13.95 -11.33
C ASP A 11 1.62 13.02 -10.95
N ARG A 12 2.74 13.15 -11.66
CA ARG A 12 3.92 12.31 -11.41
C ARG A 12 4.55 12.53 -10.05
N ASP A 13 4.55 13.75 -9.54
CA ASP A 13 5.16 14.07 -8.24
C ASP A 13 4.31 13.51 -7.10
N LEU A 14 2.98 13.57 -7.23
CA LEU A 14 2.07 12.90 -6.30
C LEU A 14 2.19 11.38 -6.35
N MET A 15 2.24 10.80 -7.55
CA MET A 15 2.47 9.36 -7.72
C MET A 15 3.80 8.94 -7.10
N ARG A 16 4.86 9.71 -7.32
CA ARG A 16 6.18 9.49 -6.71
C ARG A 16 6.11 9.54 -5.19
N SER A 17 5.45 10.55 -4.65
CA SER A 17 5.25 10.72 -3.20
C SER A 17 4.50 9.53 -2.59
N CYS A 18 3.45 9.07 -3.26
CA CYS A 18 2.65 7.92 -2.87
C CYS A 18 3.50 6.63 -2.85
N ILE A 19 4.14 6.30 -3.97
CA ILE A 19 4.85 5.03 -4.15
C ILE A 19 6.12 4.95 -3.32
N TYR A 20 6.92 6.01 -3.27
CA TYR A 20 8.10 6.01 -2.40
C TYR A 20 7.71 6.00 -0.92
N GLY A 21 6.62 6.68 -0.56
CA GLY A 21 6.08 6.63 0.79
C GLY A 21 5.65 5.20 1.17
N LEU A 22 4.93 4.53 0.29
CA LEU A 22 4.53 3.14 0.44
C LEU A 22 5.76 2.23 0.58
N ALA A 23 6.70 2.28 -0.37
CA ALA A 23 7.85 1.39 -0.43
C ALA A 23 8.82 1.53 0.75
N VAL A 24 8.97 2.75 1.28
CA VAL A 24 9.78 2.98 2.49
C VAL A 24 9.06 2.44 3.73
N GLY A 25 7.74 2.59 3.82
CA GLY A 25 6.93 2.01 4.90
C GLY A 25 7.04 0.49 4.92
N ASP A 26 6.78 -0.16 3.78
CA ASP A 26 6.93 -1.59 3.54
C ASP A 26 8.34 -2.08 3.98
N ALA A 27 9.40 -1.52 3.41
CA ALA A 27 10.78 -1.91 3.71
C ALA A 27 11.22 -1.70 5.17
N LEU A 28 10.58 -0.77 5.89
CA LEU A 28 10.78 -0.59 7.33
C LEU A 28 10.09 -1.70 8.13
N GLY A 29 8.92 -2.16 7.67
CA GLY A 29 8.12 -3.17 8.36
C GLY A 29 8.62 -4.60 8.15
N VAL A 30 9.09 -4.96 6.95
CA VAL A 30 9.54 -6.32 6.58
C VAL A 30 10.37 -7.05 7.65
N PRO A 31 11.34 -6.44 8.35
CA PRO A 31 12.10 -7.15 9.37
C PRO A 31 11.31 -7.52 10.62
N TYR A 32 10.18 -6.86 10.86
CA TYR A 32 9.41 -6.95 12.10
C TYR A 32 8.07 -7.67 11.93
N GLU A 33 7.67 -8.05 10.72
CA GLU A 33 6.41 -8.72 10.45
C GLU A 33 6.24 -9.98 11.31
N PHE A 34 5.02 -10.22 11.77
CA PHE A 34 4.62 -11.26 12.72
C PHE A 34 5.22 -11.14 14.11
N ARG A 35 5.87 -10.04 14.46
CA ARG A 35 6.35 -9.81 15.81
C ARG A 35 5.28 -9.12 16.65
N GLU A 36 5.12 -9.59 17.88
CA GLU A 36 4.15 -9.03 18.82
C GLU A 36 4.54 -7.59 19.22
N ARG A 37 3.54 -6.72 19.30
CA ARG A 37 3.68 -5.34 19.78
C ARG A 37 4.41 -5.26 21.12
N GLY A 38 5.35 -4.33 21.24
CA GLY A 38 6.12 -4.11 22.45
C GLY A 38 7.27 -5.10 22.67
N THR A 39 7.47 -6.09 21.77
CA THR A 39 8.63 -7.00 21.83
C THR A 39 9.82 -6.51 21.03
N PHE A 40 9.68 -5.41 20.33
CA PHE A 40 10.71 -4.76 19.51
C PHE A 40 10.46 -3.26 19.46
N GLU A 41 11.46 -2.54 18.94
CA GLU A 41 11.36 -1.12 18.63
C GLU A 41 11.99 -0.87 17.26
N CYS A 42 11.19 -0.41 16.30
CA CYS A 42 11.66 0.07 15.01
C CYS A 42 12.00 1.55 15.13
N THR A 43 13.26 1.90 14.91
CA THR A 43 13.78 3.28 14.92
C THR A 43 14.35 3.69 13.55
N GLY A 44 14.34 2.77 12.57
CA GLY A 44 14.86 3.00 11.24
C GLY A 44 14.96 1.74 10.42
N MET A 45 15.48 1.89 9.20
CA MET A 45 15.59 0.82 8.23
C MET A 45 16.75 -0.12 8.56
N VAL A 46 16.43 -1.37 8.82
CA VAL A 46 17.36 -2.46 9.14
C VAL A 46 17.12 -3.65 8.22
N GLY A 47 18.01 -4.63 8.26
CA GLY A 47 17.85 -5.90 7.54
C GLY A 47 17.60 -7.07 8.48
N ASP A 48 17.68 -8.28 7.93
CA ASP A 48 17.41 -9.55 8.58
C ASP A 48 15.93 -9.71 9.03
N GLY A 49 15.68 -9.97 10.29
CA GLY A 49 14.33 -10.14 10.84
C GLY A 49 13.60 -11.37 10.31
N THR A 50 12.27 -11.29 10.23
CA THR A 50 11.38 -12.42 9.91
C THR A 50 11.69 -13.02 8.54
N HIS A 51 11.86 -12.20 7.53
CA HIS A 51 12.07 -12.64 6.15
C HIS A 51 13.55 -12.77 5.75
N LYS A 52 14.49 -12.46 6.66
CA LYS A 52 15.94 -12.51 6.42
C LYS A 52 16.36 -11.71 5.18
N GLN A 53 15.73 -10.55 4.99
CA GLN A 53 16.01 -9.69 3.85
C GLN A 53 17.08 -8.65 4.19
N TYR A 54 17.75 -8.13 3.16
CA TYR A 54 18.64 -6.98 3.32
C TYR A 54 17.84 -5.71 3.64
N ALA A 55 18.45 -4.79 4.39
CA ALA A 55 17.85 -3.48 4.65
C ALA A 55 17.39 -2.79 3.36
N GLY A 56 16.18 -2.24 3.35
CA GLY A 56 15.61 -1.56 2.21
C GLY A 56 14.96 -2.47 1.16
N THR A 57 14.82 -3.77 1.44
CA THR A 57 14.05 -4.69 0.59
C THR A 57 12.57 -4.55 0.91
N TRP A 58 11.74 -4.29 -0.12
CA TRP A 58 10.29 -4.28 -0.02
C TRP A 58 9.67 -5.64 -0.34
N SER A 59 8.43 -5.86 0.10
CA SER A 59 7.66 -7.10 -0.01
C SER A 59 6.75 -7.13 -1.27
N ASP A 60 5.68 -7.92 -1.18
CA ASP A 60 4.61 -7.97 -2.19
C ASP A 60 3.76 -6.69 -2.22
N ASP A 61 3.66 -5.93 -1.13
CA ASP A 61 3.00 -4.64 -1.06
C ASP A 61 3.45 -3.70 -2.17
N THR A 62 4.73 -3.36 -2.16
CA THR A 62 5.33 -2.48 -3.16
C THR A 62 5.32 -3.11 -4.55
N SER A 63 5.70 -4.39 -4.64
CA SER A 63 5.79 -5.09 -5.93
C SER A 63 4.45 -5.10 -6.67
N MET A 64 3.35 -5.38 -5.96
CA MET A 64 2.01 -5.41 -6.57
C MET A 64 1.49 -4.00 -6.87
N ALA A 65 1.84 -2.98 -6.05
CA ALA A 65 1.56 -1.59 -6.37
C ALA A 65 2.28 -1.15 -7.66
N LEU A 66 3.54 -1.54 -7.85
CA LEU A 66 4.31 -1.28 -9.08
C LEU A 66 3.74 -1.98 -10.30
N CYS A 67 3.16 -3.17 -10.15
CA CYS A 67 2.42 -3.84 -11.23
C CYS A 67 1.27 -2.95 -11.75
N ILE A 68 0.51 -2.33 -10.84
CA ILE A 68 -0.58 -1.41 -11.18
C ILE A 68 -0.02 -0.16 -11.87
N CYS A 69 0.97 0.50 -11.29
CA CYS A 69 1.61 1.68 -11.86
C CYS A 69 2.12 1.42 -13.28
N SER A 70 2.85 0.32 -13.47
CA SER A 70 3.43 -0.06 -14.76
C SER A 70 2.37 -0.35 -15.83
N SER A 71 1.20 -0.90 -15.44
CA SER A 71 0.06 -1.07 -16.35
C SER A 71 -0.49 0.28 -16.79
N ILE A 72 -0.77 1.16 -15.83
CA ILE A 72 -1.33 2.49 -16.08
C ILE A 72 -0.38 3.34 -16.92
N LYS A 73 0.92 3.37 -16.59
CA LYS A 73 1.94 4.11 -17.35
C LYS A 73 1.99 3.68 -18.81
N ARG A 74 1.82 2.38 -19.09
CA ARG A 74 1.87 1.84 -20.45
C ARG A 74 0.60 2.10 -21.24
N LEU A 75 -0.56 1.98 -20.60
CA LEU A 75 -1.85 1.95 -21.30
C LEU A 75 -2.63 3.25 -21.21
N ALA A 76 -2.36 4.10 -20.21
CA ALA A 76 -3.11 5.31 -19.87
C ALA A 76 -4.61 5.04 -19.57
N TYR A 77 -4.97 3.82 -19.19
CA TYR A 77 -6.28 3.42 -18.68
C TYR A 77 -6.13 2.18 -17.76
N ILE A 78 -7.18 1.87 -17.02
CA ILE A 78 -7.20 0.69 -16.14
C ILE A 78 -7.60 -0.53 -16.96
N ASP A 79 -6.68 -1.50 -17.05
CA ASP A 79 -6.89 -2.80 -17.66
C ASP A 79 -6.65 -3.89 -16.62
N VAL A 80 -7.74 -4.45 -16.11
CA VAL A 80 -7.71 -5.50 -15.08
C VAL A 80 -6.97 -6.75 -15.55
N ALA A 81 -7.08 -7.09 -16.84
CA ALA A 81 -6.41 -8.26 -17.40
C ALA A 81 -4.90 -8.05 -17.52
N ASP A 82 -4.46 -6.85 -17.92
CA ASP A 82 -3.02 -6.50 -17.95
C ASP A 82 -2.43 -6.46 -16.53
N ILE A 83 -3.14 -5.88 -15.57
CA ILE A 83 -2.71 -5.87 -14.16
C ILE A 83 -2.59 -7.30 -13.63
N ALA A 84 -3.59 -8.16 -13.85
CA ALA A 84 -3.55 -9.57 -13.45
C ALA A 84 -2.39 -10.34 -14.11
N GLY A 85 -2.11 -10.05 -15.39
CA GLY A 85 -0.95 -10.60 -16.10
C GLY A 85 0.38 -10.17 -15.51
N ARG A 86 0.48 -8.92 -14.99
CA ARG A 86 1.67 -8.42 -14.29
C ARG A 86 1.83 -9.09 -12.92
N PHE A 87 0.75 -9.27 -12.16
CA PHE A 87 0.79 -10.03 -10.89
C PHE A 87 1.29 -11.46 -11.11
N ARG A 88 0.89 -12.11 -12.22
CA ARG A 88 1.40 -13.45 -12.56
C ARG A 88 2.90 -13.41 -12.84
N ARG A 89 3.41 -12.46 -13.65
CA ARG A 89 4.84 -12.32 -13.91
C ARG A 89 5.64 -12.00 -12.65
N TRP A 90 5.12 -11.15 -11.77
CA TRP A 90 5.71 -10.93 -10.46
C TRP A 90 5.86 -12.24 -9.68
N LEU A 91 4.77 -13.00 -9.55
CA LEU A 91 4.76 -14.24 -8.77
C LEU A 91 5.69 -15.31 -9.36
N GLU A 92 5.74 -15.45 -10.69
CA GLU A 92 6.46 -16.52 -11.38
C GLU A 92 7.91 -16.18 -11.72
N ARG A 93 8.23 -14.88 -11.87
CA ARG A 93 9.52 -14.43 -12.42
C ARG A 93 10.24 -13.42 -11.55
N GLY A 94 9.59 -12.90 -10.50
CA GLY A 94 10.14 -11.82 -9.68
C GLY A 94 10.16 -10.45 -10.36
N ASP A 95 9.35 -10.25 -11.44
CA ASP A 95 9.19 -8.92 -12.04
C ASP A 95 8.72 -7.94 -10.94
N PHE A 96 9.14 -6.68 -11.02
CA PHE A 96 8.76 -5.61 -10.07
C PHE A 96 9.27 -5.80 -8.63
N THR A 97 10.14 -6.73 -8.36
CA THR A 97 10.85 -6.86 -7.08
C THR A 97 12.18 -6.10 -7.12
N CYS A 98 12.79 -5.89 -5.98
CA CYS A 98 14.08 -5.18 -5.93
C CYS A 98 15.28 -6.04 -6.34
N ASP A 99 15.14 -7.37 -6.39
CA ASP A 99 16.26 -8.31 -6.63
C ASP A 99 15.90 -9.55 -7.46
N GLY A 100 14.70 -9.58 -8.04
CA GLY A 100 14.24 -10.70 -8.89
C GLY A 100 13.55 -11.82 -8.11
N HIS A 101 13.29 -11.66 -6.81
CA HIS A 101 12.66 -12.68 -5.97
C HIS A 101 11.38 -12.17 -5.32
N ALA A 102 10.26 -12.85 -5.58
CA ALA A 102 9.01 -12.59 -4.88
C ALA A 102 9.01 -13.34 -3.54
N PHE A 103 8.82 -12.63 -2.45
CA PHE A 103 8.64 -13.21 -1.11
C PHE A 103 7.39 -12.63 -0.45
N ASP A 104 7.05 -13.10 0.72
CA ASP A 104 5.90 -12.67 1.53
C ASP A 104 4.56 -12.72 0.79
N VAL A 105 4.40 -13.70 -0.07
CA VAL A 105 3.20 -13.81 -0.90
C VAL A 105 2.05 -14.41 -0.09
N GLY A 106 1.08 -13.60 0.26
CA GLY A 106 -0.12 -14.04 0.96
C GLY A 106 -0.83 -15.21 0.26
N VAL A 107 -1.33 -16.17 1.07
CA VAL A 107 -1.96 -17.41 0.57
C VAL A 107 -3.11 -17.10 -0.39
N THR A 108 -3.95 -16.11 -0.06
CA THR A 108 -5.08 -15.68 -0.89
C THR A 108 -4.62 -15.11 -2.23
N CYS A 109 -3.62 -14.21 -2.22
CA CYS A 109 -3.02 -13.66 -3.43
C CYS A 109 -2.44 -14.76 -4.32
N ARG A 110 -1.60 -15.63 -3.74
CA ARG A 110 -0.98 -16.75 -4.48
C ARG A 110 -2.01 -17.64 -5.15
N LYS A 111 -3.05 -18.04 -4.41
CA LYS A 111 -4.13 -18.89 -4.91
C LYS A 111 -4.90 -18.21 -6.06
N ALA A 112 -5.31 -16.95 -5.85
CA ALA A 112 -6.08 -16.22 -6.85
C ALA A 112 -5.27 -15.98 -8.13
N ILE A 113 -4.00 -15.59 -8.03
CA ILE A 113 -3.13 -15.35 -9.19
C ILE A 113 -2.86 -16.64 -9.97
N SER A 114 -2.55 -17.73 -9.25
CA SER A 114 -2.23 -19.03 -9.90
C SER A 114 -3.44 -19.68 -10.54
N MET A 115 -4.62 -19.58 -9.93
CA MET A 115 -5.84 -20.25 -10.39
C MET A 115 -6.74 -19.33 -11.25
N GLY A 116 -6.51 -18.02 -11.24
CA GLY A 116 -7.39 -17.04 -11.89
C GLY A 116 -8.76 -16.91 -11.22
N VAL A 117 -8.89 -17.29 -9.94
CA VAL A 117 -10.14 -17.27 -9.18
C VAL A 117 -9.98 -16.46 -7.91
N PRO A 118 -10.61 -15.28 -7.82
CA PRO A 118 -10.52 -14.45 -6.63
C PRO A 118 -11.27 -15.05 -5.42
N ALA A 119 -10.79 -14.74 -4.22
CA ALA A 119 -11.45 -15.11 -2.99
C ALA A 119 -12.70 -14.25 -2.75
N LYS A 120 -13.86 -14.91 -2.56
CA LYS A 120 -15.16 -14.26 -2.32
C LYS A 120 -15.72 -14.51 -0.92
N SER A 121 -15.18 -15.50 -0.21
CA SER A 121 -15.52 -15.84 1.17
C SER A 121 -14.75 -14.96 2.15
N TYR A 122 -14.86 -15.25 3.44
CA TYR A 122 -14.15 -14.53 4.49
C TYR A 122 -12.61 -14.50 4.27
N ASP A 123 -12.04 -15.53 3.63
CA ASP A 123 -10.63 -15.53 3.20
C ASP A 123 -10.26 -14.36 2.26
N GLY A 124 -11.28 -13.74 1.63
CA GLY A 124 -11.13 -12.56 0.80
C GLY A 124 -11.15 -11.24 1.58
N CYS A 125 -11.19 -11.26 2.90
CA CYS A 125 -11.16 -10.06 3.75
C CYS A 125 -9.73 -9.66 4.19
N GLY A 126 -8.71 -10.36 3.69
CA GLY A 126 -7.32 -9.97 3.91
C GLY A 126 -6.97 -8.64 3.23
N ASN A 127 -5.89 -8.01 3.68
CA ASN A 127 -5.42 -6.71 3.21
C ASN A 127 -4.62 -6.74 1.89
N GLY A 128 -4.40 -7.91 1.30
CA GLY A 128 -3.56 -8.09 0.10
C GLY A 128 -4.05 -7.35 -1.16
N SER A 129 -5.29 -6.83 -1.20
CA SER A 129 -5.70 -5.87 -2.22
C SER A 129 -5.55 -4.42 -1.74
N LEU A 130 -5.75 -4.16 -0.45
CA LEU A 130 -5.64 -2.83 0.14
C LEU A 130 -4.21 -2.27 0.00
N MET A 131 -3.21 -3.08 0.34
CA MET A 131 -1.79 -2.73 0.36
C MET A 131 -1.28 -2.13 -0.95
N ARG A 132 -1.84 -2.57 -2.09
CA ARG A 132 -1.43 -2.17 -3.44
C ARG A 132 -2.33 -1.14 -4.11
N THR A 133 -3.42 -0.71 -3.45
CA THR A 133 -4.48 0.10 -4.07
C THR A 133 -4.12 1.59 -4.18
N ALA A 134 -3.23 2.10 -3.33
CA ALA A 134 -2.90 3.53 -3.24
C ALA A 134 -2.62 4.24 -4.59
N PRO A 135 -1.91 3.64 -5.58
CA PRO A 135 -1.68 4.27 -6.89
C PRO A 135 -2.96 4.67 -7.62
N LEU A 136 -4.05 3.92 -7.44
CA LEU A 136 -5.32 4.21 -8.10
C LEU A 136 -5.91 5.55 -7.66
N ALA A 137 -5.67 5.97 -6.42
CA ALA A 137 -6.13 7.25 -5.90
C ALA A 137 -5.46 8.46 -6.56
N MET A 138 -4.32 8.26 -7.23
CA MET A 138 -3.59 9.32 -7.95
C MET A 138 -4.16 9.57 -9.35
N LEU A 139 -5.06 8.72 -9.84
CA LEU A 139 -5.63 8.80 -11.17
C LEU A 139 -6.82 9.76 -11.23
N ASP A 140 -7.03 10.35 -12.41
CA ASP A 140 -8.18 11.17 -12.71
C ASP A 140 -8.61 10.98 -14.19
N PRO A 141 -9.85 10.58 -14.51
CA PRO A 141 -10.89 10.17 -13.55
C PRO A 141 -10.64 8.77 -12.95
N ILE A 142 -11.14 8.53 -11.76
CA ILE A 142 -11.19 7.21 -11.14
C ILE A 142 -12.54 7.03 -10.43
N GLU A 143 -13.23 5.94 -10.74
CA GLU A 143 -14.52 5.61 -10.16
C GLU A 143 -14.39 4.46 -9.14
N PRO A 144 -15.25 4.41 -8.11
CA PRO A 144 -15.24 3.30 -7.13
C PRO A 144 -15.32 1.92 -7.78
N TYR A 145 -16.02 1.79 -8.90
CA TYR A 145 -16.12 0.56 -9.66
C TYR A 145 -14.74 0.07 -10.14
N ASN A 146 -13.89 0.94 -10.68
CA ASN A 146 -12.56 0.57 -11.15
C ASN A 146 -11.67 0.07 -10.01
N ILE A 147 -11.75 0.71 -8.83
CA ILE A 147 -10.99 0.32 -7.64
C ILE A 147 -11.40 -1.09 -7.20
N ARG A 148 -12.71 -1.34 -7.16
CA ARG A 148 -13.26 -2.64 -6.77
C ARG A 148 -12.87 -3.76 -7.75
N GLU A 149 -12.88 -3.50 -9.07
CA GLU A 149 -12.42 -4.47 -10.06
C GLU A 149 -10.95 -4.85 -9.89
N VAL A 150 -10.08 -3.87 -9.58
CA VAL A 150 -8.65 -4.13 -9.33
C VAL A 150 -8.46 -4.90 -8.02
N SER A 151 -9.22 -4.60 -6.95
CA SER A 151 -9.25 -5.43 -5.74
C SER A 151 -9.67 -6.86 -6.04
N ALA A 152 -10.76 -7.01 -6.80
CA ALA A 152 -11.36 -8.28 -7.16
C ALA A 152 -10.49 -9.20 -8.03
N ILE A 153 -9.32 -8.76 -8.50
CA ILE A 153 -8.33 -9.66 -9.11
C ILE A 153 -7.96 -10.79 -8.14
N THR A 154 -7.88 -10.49 -6.84
CA THR A 154 -7.52 -11.47 -5.80
C THR A 154 -8.53 -11.53 -4.65
N HIS A 155 -9.05 -10.39 -4.22
CA HIS A 155 -9.94 -10.21 -3.06
C HIS A 155 -11.26 -9.62 -3.53
N ALA A 156 -12.25 -10.47 -3.77
CA ALA A 156 -13.57 -10.09 -4.27
C ALA A 156 -14.66 -10.14 -3.18
N HIS A 157 -14.27 -10.04 -1.92
CA HIS A 157 -15.20 -9.87 -0.81
C HIS A 157 -15.55 -8.39 -0.66
N PRO A 158 -16.83 -8.02 -0.43
CA PRO A 158 -17.23 -6.62 -0.33
C PRO A 158 -16.43 -5.80 0.68
N VAL A 159 -16.04 -6.38 1.82
CA VAL A 159 -15.24 -5.69 2.84
C VAL A 159 -13.89 -5.24 2.26
N ALA A 160 -13.16 -6.12 1.56
CA ALA A 160 -11.87 -5.76 0.96
C ALA A 160 -12.04 -4.73 -0.17
N GLU A 161 -13.04 -4.91 -1.03
CA GLU A 161 -13.33 -3.97 -2.11
C GLU A 161 -13.65 -2.55 -1.58
N TRP A 162 -14.50 -2.46 -0.55
CA TRP A 162 -14.86 -1.17 0.03
C TRP A 162 -13.75 -0.56 0.89
N SER A 163 -12.89 -1.36 1.52
CA SER A 163 -11.67 -0.85 2.19
C SER A 163 -10.72 -0.19 1.19
N CYS A 164 -10.56 -0.78 -0.01
CA CYS A 164 -9.79 -0.16 -1.11
C CYS A 164 -10.41 1.16 -1.58
N VAL A 165 -11.73 1.23 -1.72
CA VAL A 165 -12.44 2.48 -2.07
C VAL A 165 -12.24 3.52 -0.98
N ALA A 166 -12.34 3.15 0.30
CA ALA A 166 -12.16 4.07 1.42
C ALA A 166 -10.71 4.62 1.47
N LEU A 167 -9.69 3.79 1.25
CA LEU A 167 -8.31 4.26 1.14
C LEU A 167 -8.14 5.27 0.00
N CYS A 168 -8.68 4.96 -1.18
CA CYS A 168 -8.63 5.89 -2.30
C CYS A 168 -9.34 7.22 -1.99
N ASP A 169 -10.46 7.19 -1.28
CA ASP A 169 -11.21 8.38 -0.90
C ASP A 169 -10.41 9.27 0.09
N ILE A 170 -9.74 8.64 1.06
CA ILE A 170 -8.81 9.33 1.98
C ILE A 170 -7.68 10.00 1.20
N LEU A 171 -6.99 9.26 0.33
CA LEU A 171 -5.88 9.77 -0.47
C LEU A 171 -6.32 10.88 -1.43
N ARG A 172 -7.49 10.76 -2.08
CA ARG A 172 -8.06 11.80 -2.94
C ARG A 172 -8.45 13.05 -2.15
N THR A 173 -8.96 12.90 -0.93
CA THR A 173 -9.21 14.03 -0.03
C THR A 173 -7.90 14.78 0.23
N ILE A 174 -6.83 14.07 0.57
CA ILE A 174 -5.51 14.67 0.81
C ILE A 174 -4.99 15.36 -0.46
N ARG A 175 -5.03 14.68 -1.60
CA ARG A 175 -4.58 15.21 -2.89
C ARG A 175 -5.29 16.50 -3.28
N ASN A 176 -6.61 16.58 -3.08
CA ASN A 176 -7.43 17.68 -3.55
C ASN A 176 -7.44 18.87 -2.58
N VAL A 177 -7.33 18.63 -1.28
CA VAL A 177 -7.45 19.64 -0.22
C VAL A 177 -6.08 20.12 0.27
N GLY A 178 -5.06 19.27 0.20
CA GLY A 178 -3.73 19.58 0.74
C GLY A 178 -3.67 19.57 2.27
N THR A 179 -2.91 20.48 2.88
CA THR A 179 -2.68 20.49 4.34
C THR A 179 -3.92 20.57 5.23
N PRO A 180 -5.04 21.23 4.87
CA PRO A 180 -6.27 21.17 5.65
C PRO A 180 -6.90 19.77 5.75
N ALA A 181 -6.60 18.87 4.79
CA ALA A 181 -7.20 17.53 4.73
C ALA A 181 -7.07 16.73 6.03
N LYS A 182 -5.98 16.90 6.78
CA LYS A 182 -5.81 16.21 8.06
C LYS A 182 -6.85 16.59 9.09
N GLY A 183 -7.27 17.86 9.13
CA GLY A 183 -8.37 18.33 9.96
C GLY A 183 -9.72 17.74 9.53
N ASP A 184 -9.97 17.69 8.22
CA ASP A 184 -11.19 17.12 7.65
C ASP A 184 -11.27 15.61 7.94
N LEU A 185 -10.15 14.90 7.79
CA LEU A 185 -10.07 13.48 8.11
C LEU A 185 -10.22 13.23 9.61
N TRP A 186 -9.64 14.09 10.46
CA TRP A 186 -9.87 14.02 11.91
C TRP A 186 -11.34 14.20 12.25
N HIS A 187 -12.02 15.15 11.62
CA HIS A 187 -13.44 15.36 11.83
C HIS A 187 -14.27 14.12 11.42
N ARG A 188 -13.90 13.48 10.31
CA ARG A 188 -14.59 12.29 9.79
C ARG A 188 -14.27 11.01 10.57
N TYR A 189 -13.03 10.82 10.96
CA TYR A 189 -12.48 9.58 11.53
C TYR A 189 -11.93 9.75 12.95
N GLY A 190 -12.31 10.80 13.66
CA GLY A 190 -11.83 11.07 15.02
C GLY A 190 -12.12 9.94 16.02
N TYR A 191 -13.16 9.14 15.76
CA TYR A 191 -13.45 7.95 16.55
C TYR A 191 -12.35 6.86 16.44
N ILE A 192 -11.64 6.77 15.28
CA ILE A 192 -10.46 5.93 15.11
C ILE A 192 -9.28 6.57 15.84
N ALA A 193 -9.00 7.85 15.55
CA ALA A 193 -7.86 8.56 16.10
C ALA A 193 -7.87 8.63 17.64
N SER A 194 -9.05 8.64 18.26
CA SER A 194 -9.20 8.71 19.72
C SER A 194 -9.07 7.36 20.43
N ARG A 195 -8.88 6.26 19.70
CA ARG A 195 -8.69 4.95 20.33
C ARG A 195 -7.34 4.91 21.06
N PRO A 196 -7.28 4.28 22.26
CA PRO A 196 -5.99 3.98 22.87
C PRO A 196 -5.22 2.99 21.98
N VAL A 197 -3.90 3.09 21.96
CA VAL A 197 -3.03 2.27 21.07
C VAL A 197 -3.25 0.77 21.24
N GLU A 198 -3.60 0.33 22.44
CA GLU A 198 -3.88 -1.08 22.76
C GLU A 198 -5.14 -1.62 22.05
N ALA A 199 -6.04 -0.73 21.67
CA ALA A 199 -7.27 -1.08 20.94
C ALA A 199 -7.10 -1.03 19.40
N VAL A 200 -5.96 -0.54 18.92
CA VAL A 200 -5.65 -0.51 17.48
C VAL A 200 -5.14 -1.89 17.07
N LYS A 201 -5.85 -2.54 16.17
CA LYS A 201 -5.45 -3.82 15.60
C LYS A 201 -4.65 -3.60 14.32
N SER A 202 -3.60 -4.38 14.13
CA SER A 202 -2.68 -4.33 12.99
C SER A 202 -2.46 -5.71 12.37
N ASP A 203 -3.45 -6.59 12.48
CA ASP A 203 -3.44 -7.89 11.81
C ASP A 203 -3.78 -7.77 10.32
N GLY A 204 -3.64 -8.87 9.59
CA GLY A 204 -3.88 -8.93 8.13
C GLY A 204 -5.33 -8.73 7.66
N TYR A 205 -6.28 -8.33 8.53
CA TYR A 205 -7.65 -8.01 8.14
C TYR A 205 -7.72 -6.59 7.57
N CYS A 206 -8.28 -6.43 6.37
CA CYS A 206 -8.16 -5.19 5.60
C CYS A 206 -8.69 -3.93 6.30
N GLU A 207 -9.81 -4.01 7.06
CA GLU A 207 -10.30 -2.87 7.82
C GLU A 207 -9.37 -2.51 8.98
N HIS A 208 -8.77 -3.51 9.67
CA HIS A 208 -7.82 -3.26 10.73
C HIS A 208 -6.57 -2.55 10.21
N THR A 209 -6.02 -3.02 9.09
CA THR A 209 -4.87 -2.36 8.43
C THR A 209 -5.20 -0.91 8.04
N LEU A 210 -6.37 -0.65 7.45
CA LEU A 210 -6.78 0.70 7.07
C LEU A 210 -6.95 1.61 8.29
N GLU A 211 -7.63 1.11 9.34
CA GLU A 211 -7.83 1.84 10.58
C GLU A 211 -6.52 2.13 11.31
N ALA A 212 -5.60 1.14 11.37
CA ALA A 212 -4.28 1.30 11.98
C ALA A 212 -3.43 2.35 11.25
N ALA A 213 -3.36 2.28 9.91
CA ALA A 213 -2.64 3.26 9.11
C ALA A 213 -3.21 4.68 9.28
N LEU A 214 -4.54 4.80 9.29
CA LEU A 214 -5.20 6.08 9.50
C LEU A 214 -5.01 6.61 10.93
N TRP A 215 -5.03 5.73 11.93
CA TRP A 215 -4.73 6.09 13.32
C TRP A 215 -3.31 6.65 13.45
N CYS A 216 -2.32 5.98 12.85
CA CYS A 216 -0.94 6.46 12.85
C CYS A 216 -0.81 7.82 12.17
N PHE A 217 -1.42 7.99 10.99
CA PHE A 217 -1.39 9.25 10.27
C PHE A 217 -2.03 10.40 11.06
N LEU A 218 -3.18 10.18 11.67
CA LEU A 218 -3.91 11.22 12.40
C LEU A 218 -3.20 11.63 13.70
N ASN A 219 -2.52 10.70 14.38
CA ASN A 219 -1.88 10.93 15.67
C ASN A 219 -0.40 11.36 15.59
N THR A 220 0.17 11.49 14.39
CA THR A 220 1.59 11.89 14.19
C THR A 220 1.69 13.15 13.34
N PHE A 221 2.86 13.80 13.32
CA PHE A 221 3.03 15.11 12.67
C PHE A 221 4.16 15.13 11.63
N SER A 222 4.75 13.99 11.32
CA SER A 222 5.73 13.83 10.25
C SER A 222 5.55 12.50 9.53
N TYR A 223 6.13 12.40 8.32
CA TYR A 223 6.20 11.12 7.61
C TYR A 223 6.91 10.06 8.47
N THR A 224 8.05 10.44 9.05
CA THR A 224 8.88 9.56 9.89
C THR A 224 8.09 8.99 11.07
N ASP A 225 7.45 9.86 11.86
CA ASP A 225 6.69 9.41 13.03
C ASP A 225 5.52 8.52 12.62
N CYS A 226 4.87 8.81 11.49
CA CYS A 226 3.74 8.05 10.98
C CYS A 226 4.14 6.59 10.66
N VAL A 227 5.18 6.40 9.86
CA VAL A 227 5.59 5.05 9.46
C VAL A 227 6.24 4.26 10.59
N LEU A 228 7.00 4.92 11.46
CA LEU A 228 7.56 4.25 12.65
C LEU A 228 6.46 3.85 13.64
N ALA A 229 5.44 4.68 13.84
CA ALA A 229 4.28 4.31 14.64
C ALA A 229 3.58 3.08 14.05
N ALA A 230 3.41 3.01 12.73
CA ALA A 230 2.77 1.91 12.04
C ALA A 230 3.55 0.59 12.21
N VAL A 231 4.87 0.60 12.00
CA VAL A 231 5.70 -0.59 12.24
C VAL A 231 5.62 -1.03 13.71
N ASN A 232 5.68 -0.10 14.66
CA ASN A 232 5.67 -0.42 16.10
C ASN A 232 4.31 -0.87 16.64
N LEU A 233 3.26 -0.90 15.79
CA LEU A 233 1.99 -1.57 16.15
C LEU A 233 2.14 -3.10 16.22
N GLY A 234 3.15 -3.67 15.57
CA GLY A 234 3.35 -5.12 15.54
C GLY A 234 2.44 -5.85 14.56
N ASP A 235 2.43 -7.16 14.63
CA ASP A 235 1.68 -8.09 13.78
C ASP A 235 2.05 -7.92 12.29
N ASP A 236 1.18 -7.39 11.44
CA ASP A 236 1.38 -7.14 10.01
C ASP A 236 2.00 -5.75 9.83
N THR A 237 3.29 -5.66 10.05
CA THR A 237 4.02 -4.41 10.20
C THR A 237 4.33 -3.73 8.88
N ASP A 238 4.66 -4.48 7.84
CA ASP A 238 5.01 -3.97 6.52
C ASP A 238 3.79 -3.46 5.78
N THR A 239 2.69 -4.23 5.74
CA THR A 239 1.45 -3.77 5.11
C THR A 239 0.88 -2.55 5.85
N THR A 240 0.84 -2.56 7.19
CA THR A 240 0.35 -1.41 7.95
C THR A 240 1.19 -0.16 7.66
N ALA A 241 2.52 -0.31 7.63
CA ALA A 241 3.41 0.81 7.35
C ALA A 241 3.44 1.20 5.87
N ALA A 242 3.22 0.28 4.92
CA ALA A 242 3.05 0.59 3.50
C ALA A 242 1.82 1.49 3.26
N VAL A 243 0.68 1.13 3.84
CA VAL A 243 -0.55 1.94 3.72
C VAL A 243 -0.39 3.30 4.43
N ALA A 244 0.16 3.32 5.66
CA ALA A 244 0.44 4.55 6.38
C ALA A 244 1.44 5.44 5.62
N GLY A 245 2.47 4.84 5.05
CA GLY A 245 3.50 5.49 4.25
C GLY A 245 2.95 6.10 2.96
N ALA A 246 2.00 5.42 2.29
CA ALA A 246 1.30 6.00 1.14
C ALA A 246 0.50 7.25 1.54
N ILE A 247 -0.28 7.18 2.63
CA ILE A 247 -1.08 8.31 3.14
C ILE A 247 -0.15 9.48 3.53
N ALA A 248 0.87 9.21 4.34
CA ALA A 248 1.82 10.23 4.79
C ALA A 248 2.66 10.79 3.64
N GLY A 249 3.05 9.95 2.68
CA GLY A 249 3.81 10.35 1.50
C GLY A 249 3.05 11.34 0.63
N VAL A 250 1.76 11.10 0.39
CA VAL A 250 0.90 12.04 -0.36
C VAL A 250 0.68 13.33 0.41
N TYR A 251 0.52 13.25 1.74
CA TYR A 251 0.25 14.43 2.57
C TYR A 251 1.48 15.32 2.78
N TYR A 252 2.62 14.75 3.16
CA TYR A 252 3.85 15.49 3.47
C TYR A 252 4.74 15.72 2.24
N GLY A 253 4.51 14.99 1.15
CA GLY A 253 5.30 15.04 -0.07
C GLY A 253 6.59 14.21 -0.01
N PHE A 254 7.16 13.91 -1.18
CA PHE A 254 8.38 13.11 -1.33
C PHE A 254 9.57 13.68 -0.52
N GLY A 255 9.70 15.02 -0.45
CA GLY A 255 10.78 15.68 0.28
C GLY A 255 10.74 15.51 1.81
N ALA A 256 9.62 15.02 2.36
CA ALA A 256 9.50 14.74 3.79
C ALA A 256 9.94 13.31 4.16
N ILE A 257 10.17 12.45 3.18
CA ILE A 257 10.73 11.11 3.40
C ILE A 257 12.23 11.27 3.70
N PRO A 258 12.75 10.72 4.79
CA PRO A 258 14.16 10.85 5.13
C PRO A 258 15.08 10.42 3.99
N PRO A 259 16.01 11.26 3.52
CA PRO A 259 16.94 10.92 2.44
C PRO A 259 17.70 9.62 2.70
N LYS A 260 18.08 9.39 3.96
CA LYS A 260 18.76 8.15 4.37
C LYS A 260 17.93 6.89 4.04
N TRP A 261 16.63 6.92 4.22
CA TRP A 261 15.76 5.76 3.90
C TRP A 261 15.59 5.60 2.39
N ILE A 262 15.49 6.71 1.66
CA ILE A 262 15.50 6.67 0.18
C ILE A 262 16.81 6.09 -0.33
N ASP A 263 17.95 6.46 0.26
CA ASP A 263 19.26 5.93 -0.15
C ASP A 263 19.41 4.43 0.15
N GLN A 264 18.88 3.98 1.27
CA GLN A 264 18.89 2.58 1.68
C GLN A 264 17.89 1.72 0.91
N LEU A 265 16.82 2.32 0.35
CA LEU A 265 15.79 1.58 -0.39
C LEU A 265 16.43 0.92 -1.63
N ARG A 266 16.28 -0.39 -1.74
CA ARG A 266 16.79 -1.19 -2.86
C ARG A 266 15.87 -1.04 -4.07
N GLY A 267 16.36 -1.35 -5.27
CA GLY A 267 15.51 -1.40 -6.46
C GLY A 267 14.86 -0.08 -6.90
N LYS A 268 15.35 1.10 -6.47
CA LYS A 268 14.77 2.42 -6.85
C LYS A 268 14.56 2.58 -8.35
N ALA A 269 15.45 2.02 -9.18
CA ALA A 269 15.31 2.05 -10.63
C ALA A 269 14.04 1.34 -11.11
N VAL A 270 13.58 0.29 -10.41
CA VAL A 270 12.33 -0.42 -10.74
C VAL A 270 11.14 0.50 -10.43
N ILE A 271 11.16 1.21 -9.30
CA ILE A 271 10.13 2.20 -8.96
C ILE A 271 10.05 3.27 -10.05
N ASP A 272 11.18 3.93 -10.37
CA ASP A 272 11.24 5.04 -11.34
C ASP A 272 10.82 4.60 -12.76
N GLN A 273 11.04 3.34 -13.10
CA GLN A 273 10.56 2.78 -14.37
C GLN A 273 9.04 2.59 -14.40
N CYS A 274 8.40 2.39 -13.26
CA CYS A 274 6.96 2.10 -13.16
C CYS A 274 6.07 3.35 -13.02
N ILE A 275 6.60 4.48 -12.51
CA ILE A 275 5.86 5.73 -12.26
C ILE A 275 6.14 6.84 -13.27
#